data_34d0b748bb4a7e1b8d9f8b456051bada
#
_entry.id   34d0b748bb4a7e1b8d9f8b456051bada
#
_cell.length_a   1.000
_cell.length_b   1.000
_cell.length_c   1.000
_cell.angle_alpha   90.00
_cell.angle_beta   90.00
_cell.angle_gamma   90.00
#
_symmetry.space_group_name_H-M   'P 1'
#
loop_
_entity.id
_entity.type
_entity.pdbx_description
1 polymer ?
#
loop_
_entity_poly.entity_id
_entity_poly.type
_entity_poly.pdbx_seq_one_letter_code
_entity_poly.pdbx_strand_id
1 'polypeptide(L)'
;MGLGIGIGAVMLFGPTYSGCETRMSAPPPGQIATPGPTVCYTKSLVEVQPVWPLPLIPILVWSLAPALAYIGVRRRLAGRSFGSALIVTALVLESTVIISFGAAPLYVPFVLLPLVMTVIVALRTPAMR
;
A
#
# COMPACT_ATOMS: atom_id res chain seq x y z
N MET A 1 1.14 6.75 11.50
CA MET A 1 1.92 7.38 10.43
C MET A 1 3.24 6.66 10.17
N GLY A 2 4.13 6.46 11.15
CA GLY A 2 5.42 5.78 10.95
C GLY A 2 5.32 4.35 10.41
N LEU A 3 4.31 3.61 10.82
CA LEU A 3 4.12 2.21 10.40
C LEU A 3 3.74 2.11 8.91
N GLY A 4 2.91 3.02 8.39
CA GLY A 4 2.57 3.05 6.96
C GLY A 4 3.76 3.41 6.09
N ILE A 5 4.59 4.37 6.53
CA ILE A 5 5.83 4.73 5.85
C ILE A 5 6.82 3.56 5.88
N GLY A 6 6.94 2.87 7.03
CA GLY A 6 7.79 1.70 7.16
C GLY A 6 7.40 0.55 6.23
N ILE A 7 6.10 0.21 6.15
CA ILE A 7 5.59 -0.81 5.23
C ILE A 7 5.83 -0.38 3.78
N GLY A 8 5.55 0.88 3.43
CA GLY A 8 5.83 1.42 2.10
C GLY A 8 7.31 1.32 1.72
N ALA A 9 8.21 1.62 2.64
CA ALA A 9 9.65 1.48 2.43
C ALA A 9 10.07 0.01 2.24
N VAL A 10 9.55 -0.90 3.05
CA VAL A 10 9.81 -2.35 2.90
C VAL A 10 9.30 -2.86 1.55
N MET A 11 8.12 -2.43 1.11
CA MET A 11 7.60 -2.85 -0.21
C MET A 11 8.38 -2.27 -1.38
N LEU A 12 8.94 -1.05 -1.25
CA LEU A 12 9.77 -0.44 -2.30
C LEU A 12 11.14 -1.08 -2.41
N PHE A 13 11.82 -1.21 -1.29
CA PHE A 13 13.24 -1.57 -1.24
C PHE A 13 13.46 -3.02 -0.78
N GLY A 14 12.47 -3.64 -0.16
CA GLY A 14 12.54 -5.03 0.27
C GLY A 14 12.32 -6.01 -0.90
N PRO A 15 12.80 -7.25 -0.76
CA PRO A 15 12.64 -8.32 -1.75
C PRO A 15 11.21 -8.89 -1.70
N THR A 16 10.23 -8.08 -2.10
CA THR A 16 8.80 -8.41 -1.99
C THR A 16 8.20 -9.06 -3.23
N TYR A 17 8.90 -8.97 -4.35
CA TYR A 17 8.47 -9.55 -5.63
C TYR A 17 9.29 -10.77 -5.98
N SER A 18 8.66 -11.94 -5.98
CA SER A 18 9.27 -13.18 -6.43
C SER A 18 8.65 -13.62 -7.76
N GLY A 19 9.49 -14.02 -8.69
CA GLY A 19 9.07 -14.55 -9.98
C GLY A 19 10.03 -15.62 -10.45
N CYS A 20 9.55 -16.52 -11.32
CA CYS A 20 10.39 -17.50 -11.98
C CYS A 20 10.27 -17.34 -13.48
N GLU A 21 11.37 -17.17 -14.16
CA GLU A 21 11.44 -17.08 -15.62
C GLU A 21 12.09 -18.34 -16.19
N THR A 22 11.39 -18.99 -17.12
CA THR A 22 11.94 -20.06 -17.92
C THR A 22 12.36 -19.49 -19.27
N ARG A 23 13.64 -19.39 -19.52
CA ARG A 23 14.14 -18.96 -20.84
C ARG A 23 13.96 -20.09 -21.84
N MET A 24 13.16 -19.86 -22.86
CA MET A 24 13.13 -20.76 -24.01
C MET A 24 14.34 -20.47 -24.88
N SER A 25 15.15 -21.49 -25.18
CA SER A 25 16.21 -21.37 -26.16
C SER A 25 15.57 -21.26 -27.55
N ALA A 26 16.03 -20.29 -28.36
CA ALA A 26 15.61 -20.18 -29.76
C ALA A 26 16.02 -21.47 -30.50
N PRO A 27 15.08 -22.27 -31.00
CA PRO A 27 15.46 -23.53 -31.69
C PRO A 27 16.07 -23.25 -33.06
N PRO A 28 16.98 -24.07 -33.53
CA PRO A 28 17.37 -24.07 -34.93
C PRO A 28 16.14 -24.33 -35.82
N PRO A 29 16.18 -23.89 -37.11
CA PRO A 29 15.09 -24.12 -38.02
C PRO A 29 14.71 -25.60 -38.10
N GLY A 30 13.44 -25.93 -37.77
CA GLY A 30 12.92 -27.30 -37.80
C GLY A 30 12.94 -28.07 -36.48
N GLN A 31 13.40 -27.46 -35.37
CA GLN A 31 13.34 -28.10 -34.05
C GLN A 31 12.35 -27.37 -33.14
N ILE A 32 11.74 -28.14 -32.25
CA ILE A 32 10.82 -27.58 -31.23
C ILE A 32 11.65 -26.97 -30.10
N ALA A 33 11.25 -25.73 -29.66
CA ALA A 33 11.91 -25.07 -28.55
C ALA A 33 11.87 -25.92 -27.29
N THR A 34 13.02 -26.21 -26.72
CA THR A 34 13.12 -26.91 -25.42
C THR A 34 13.15 -25.88 -24.30
N PRO A 35 12.38 -26.09 -23.21
CA PRO A 35 12.44 -25.21 -22.06
C PRO A 35 13.85 -25.27 -21.44
N GLY A 36 14.46 -24.10 -21.31
CA GLY A 36 15.73 -23.93 -20.61
C GLY A 36 15.57 -23.99 -19.09
N PRO A 37 16.64 -23.78 -18.35
CA PRO A 37 16.58 -23.78 -16.87
C PRO A 37 15.68 -22.65 -16.38
N THR A 38 14.82 -22.98 -15.42
CA THR A 38 13.98 -22.00 -14.71
C THR A 38 14.84 -21.28 -13.67
N VAL A 39 14.97 -19.97 -13.81
CA VAL A 39 15.67 -19.12 -12.85
C VAL A 39 14.63 -18.35 -12.06
N CYS A 40 14.60 -18.58 -10.75
CA CYS A 40 13.75 -17.83 -9.82
C CYS A 40 14.53 -16.65 -9.25
N TYR A 41 13.86 -15.50 -9.16
CA TYR A 41 14.44 -14.29 -8.61
C TYR A 41 13.50 -13.66 -7.58
N THR A 42 14.08 -12.90 -6.68
CA THR A 42 13.35 -12.07 -5.73
C THR A 42 13.88 -10.65 -5.88
N LYS A 43 12.99 -9.71 -6.20
CA LYS A 43 13.34 -8.32 -6.51
C LYS A 43 12.54 -7.34 -5.67
N SER A 44 13.05 -6.14 -5.50
CA SER A 44 12.29 -5.01 -4.95
C SER A 44 11.41 -4.35 -6.01
N LEU A 45 10.41 -3.57 -5.59
CA LEU A 45 9.55 -2.84 -6.53
C LEU A 45 10.36 -1.88 -7.41
N VAL A 46 11.37 -1.23 -6.84
CA VAL A 46 12.25 -0.29 -7.56
C VAL A 46 13.04 -0.99 -8.66
N GLU A 47 13.42 -2.26 -8.46
CA GLU A 47 14.11 -3.06 -9.48
C GLU A 47 13.18 -3.57 -10.57
N VAL A 48 11.91 -3.84 -10.24
CA VAL A 48 10.89 -4.29 -11.20
C VAL A 48 10.36 -3.13 -12.04
N GLN A 49 10.21 -1.95 -11.44
CA GLN A 49 9.74 -0.73 -12.11
C GLN A 49 10.72 0.43 -11.90
N PRO A 50 11.78 0.51 -12.69
CA PRO A 50 12.80 1.56 -12.53
C PRO A 50 12.36 2.95 -13.00
N VAL A 51 11.13 3.10 -13.52
CA VAL A 51 10.63 4.39 -14.06
C VAL A 51 10.13 5.29 -12.95
N TRP A 52 10.94 6.25 -12.56
CA TRP A 52 10.57 7.30 -11.62
C TRP A 52 9.55 8.28 -12.24
N PRO A 53 8.49 8.77 -11.51
CA PRO A 53 8.27 8.60 -10.04
C PRO A 53 7.30 7.45 -9.66
N LEU A 54 6.97 6.53 -10.56
CA LEU A 54 5.96 5.49 -10.34
C LEU A 54 6.11 4.72 -9.01
N PRO A 55 7.32 4.31 -8.57
CA PRO A 55 7.48 3.61 -7.30
C PRO A 55 7.12 4.43 -6.06
N LEU A 56 7.09 5.77 -6.17
CA LEU A 56 6.70 6.65 -5.06
C LEU A 56 5.20 6.74 -4.84
N ILE A 57 4.39 6.45 -5.87
CA ILE A 57 2.93 6.58 -5.80
C ILE A 57 2.35 5.73 -4.66
N PRO A 58 2.70 4.45 -4.49
CA PRO A 58 2.20 3.65 -3.36
C PRO A 58 2.55 4.27 -2.00
N ILE A 59 3.79 4.75 -1.81
CA ILE A 59 4.19 5.39 -0.54
C ILE A 59 3.36 6.64 -0.26
N LEU A 60 3.18 7.50 -1.26
CA LEU A 60 2.39 8.72 -1.10
C LEU A 60 0.95 8.39 -0.72
N VAL A 61 0.34 7.43 -1.40
CA VAL A 61 -1.04 7.03 -1.12
C VAL A 61 -1.16 6.41 0.27
N TRP A 62 -0.24 5.52 0.65
CA TRP A 62 -0.25 4.87 1.98
C TRP A 62 0.08 5.81 3.13
N SER A 63 0.81 6.89 2.90
CA SER A 63 1.07 7.91 3.92
C SER A 63 -0.04 8.96 4.00
N LEU A 64 -0.76 9.20 2.91
CA LEU A 64 -1.80 10.22 2.83
C LEU A 64 -3.02 9.87 3.70
N ALA A 65 -3.49 8.62 3.66
CA ALA A 65 -4.68 8.21 4.41
C ALA A 65 -4.50 8.36 5.94
N PRO A 66 -3.42 7.84 6.57
CA PRO A 66 -3.18 8.10 8.00
C PRO A 66 -2.98 9.58 8.34
N ALA A 67 -2.40 10.37 7.42
CA ALA A 67 -2.26 11.81 7.63
C ALA A 67 -3.63 12.52 7.65
N LEU A 68 -4.49 12.20 6.68
CA LEU A 68 -5.86 12.73 6.62
C LEU A 68 -6.67 12.32 7.85
N ALA A 69 -6.56 11.06 8.29
CA ALA A 69 -7.22 10.58 9.50
C ALA A 69 -6.75 11.37 10.72
N TYR A 70 -5.45 11.59 10.89
CA TYR A 70 -4.90 12.36 12.00
C TYR A 70 -5.39 13.81 12.01
N ILE A 71 -5.33 14.49 10.85
CA ILE A 71 -5.83 15.86 10.71
C ILE A 71 -7.34 15.91 10.99
N GLY A 72 -8.09 14.95 10.47
CA GLY A 72 -9.53 14.84 10.68
C GLY A 72 -9.90 14.69 12.15
N VAL A 73 -9.22 13.81 12.88
CA VAL A 73 -9.42 13.63 14.32
C VAL A 73 -9.10 14.90 15.10
N ARG A 74 -7.95 15.54 14.82
CA ARG A 74 -7.60 16.81 15.48
C ARG A 74 -8.62 17.92 15.21
N ARG A 75 -9.10 18.06 13.97
CA ARG A 75 -10.13 19.05 13.61
C ARG A 75 -11.45 18.76 14.32
N ARG A 76 -11.85 17.48 14.38
CA ARG A 76 -13.09 17.10 15.06
C ARG A 76 -13.02 17.39 16.56
N LEU A 77 -11.93 17.01 17.24
CA LEU A 77 -11.73 17.31 18.66
C LEU A 77 -11.70 18.82 18.93
N ALA A 78 -11.21 19.62 18.01
CA ALA A 78 -11.21 21.08 18.09
C ALA A 78 -12.57 21.73 17.69
N GLY A 79 -13.64 20.94 17.51
CA GLY A 79 -14.96 21.45 17.12
C GLY A 79 -15.03 22.05 15.71
N ARG A 80 -14.02 21.84 14.86
CA ARG A 80 -13.97 22.40 13.51
C ARG A 80 -14.77 21.56 12.52
N SER A 81 -15.41 22.24 11.56
CA SER A 81 -16.11 21.60 10.45
C SER A 81 -15.17 20.72 9.61
N PHE A 82 -15.73 19.79 8.85
CA PHE A 82 -15.03 18.86 7.96
C PHE A 82 -14.12 17.81 8.63
N GLY A 83 -13.97 17.77 9.97
CA GLY A 83 -13.17 16.73 10.64
C GLY A 83 -13.67 15.32 10.33
N SER A 84 -14.98 15.10 10.39
CA SER A 84 -15.58 13.79 10.09
C SER A 84 -15.44 13.41 8.61
N ALA A 85 -15.57 14.36 7.69
CA ALA A 85 -15.38 14.12 6.26
C ALA A 85 -13.96 13.65 5.95
N LEU A 86 -12.95 14.30 6.53
CA LEU A 86 -11.53 13.88 6.36
C LEU A 86 -11.28 12.47 6.88
N ILE A 87 -11.89 12.09 8.01
CA ILE A 87 -11.76 10.74 8.58
C ILE A 87 -12.37 9.70 7.63
N VAL A 88 -13.58 9.97 7.12
CA VAL A 88 -14.24 9.05 6.18
C VAL A 88 -13.47 8.95 4.87
N THR A 89 -12.99 10.07 4.34
CA THR A 89 -12.14 10.08 3.12
C THR A 89 -10.88 9.24 3.32
N ALA A 90 -10.22 9.37 4.47
CA ALA A 90 -9.05 8.54 4.80
C ALA A 90 -9.37 7.04 4.79
N LEU A 91 -10.51 6.65 5.38
CA LEU A 91 -10.93 5.25 5.42
C LEU A 91 -11.24 4.70 4.02
N VAL A 92 -11.94 5.47 3.19
CA VAL A 92 -12.26 5.07 1.80
C VAL A 92 -10.97 4.93 0.99
N LEU A 93 -10.05 5.89 1.10
CA LEU A 93 -8.77 5.86 0.41
C LEU A 93 -7.97 4.61 0.78
N GLU A 94 -7.84 4.32 2.08
CA GLU A 94 -7.10 3.17 2.57
C GLU A 94 -7.71 1.84 2.10
N SER A 95 -9.05 1.73 2.16
CA SER A 95 -9.75 0.54 1.69
C SER A 95 -9.52 0.31 0.19
N THR A 96 -9.55 1.37 -0.62
CA THR A 96 -9.30 1.29 -2.06
C THR A 96 -7.87 0.83 -2.36
N VAL A 97 -6.89 1.35 -1.61
CA VAL A 97 -5.48 0.97 -1.75
C VAL A 97 -5.28 -0.51 -1.45
N ILE A 98 -5.86 -1.01 -0.35
CA ILE A 98 -5.75 -2.43 0.03
C ILE A 98 -6.31 -3.35 -1.06
N ILE A 99 -7.47 -3.01 -1.59
CA ILE A 99 -8.12 -3.80 -2.66
C ILE A 99 -7.27 -3.78 -3.93
N SER A 100 -6.72 -2.61 -4.29
CA SER A 100 -5.97 -2.43 -5.55
C SER A 100 -4.60 -3.12 -5.55
N PHE A 101 -3.91 -3.14 -4.41
CA PHE A 101 -2.55 -3.65 -4.32
C PHE A 101 -2.42 -5.07 -3.77
N GLY A 102 -3.53 -5.70 -3.35
CA GLY A 102 -3.51 -7.05 -2.81
C GLY A 102 -2.69 -7.23 -1.53
N ALA A 103 -2.38 -6.12 -0.83
CA ALA A 103 -1.56 -6.12 0.38
C ALA A 103 -2.34 -6.50 1.66
N ALA A 104 -3.55 -7.04 1.48
CA ALA A 104 -4.48 -7.34 2.57
C ALA A 104 -3.90 -8.14 3.75
N PRO A 105 -3.12 -9.22 3.55
CA PRO A 105 -2.70 -10.06 4.68
C PRO A 105 -1.84 -9.34 5.73
N LEU A 106 -1.02 -8.37 5.28
CA LEU A 106 -0.14 -7.62 6.17
C LEU A 106 -0.73 -6.27 6.58
N TYR A 107 -1.50 -5.65 5.69
CA TYR A 107 -1.97 -4.29 5.85
C TYR A 107 -3.22 -4.19 6.74
N VAL A 108 -4.14 -5.15 6.62
CA VAL A 108 -5.40 -5.15 7.37
C VAL A 108 -5.19 -5.12 8.89
N PRO A 109 -4.41 -6.04 9.51
CA PRO A 109 -4.28 -6.04 10.96
C PRO A 109 -3.49 -4.85 11.50
N PHE A 110 -2.52 -4.34 10.76
CA PHE A 110 -1.59 -3.33 11.29
C PHE A 110 -1.97 -1.89 10.96
N VAL A 111 -2.70 -1.65 9.89
CA VAL A 111 -3.06 -0.30 9.45
C VAL A 111 -4.55 -0.09 9.39
N LEU A 112 -5.30 -0.94 8.70
CA LEU A 112 -6.74 -0.73 8.52
C LEU A 112 -7.50 -0.88 9.85
N LEU A 113 -7.20 -1.89 10.64
CA LEU A 113 -7.91 -2.15 11.89
C LEU A 113 -7.72 -1.02 12.93
N PRO A 114 -6.51 -0.51 13.19
CA PRO A 114 -6.32 0.68 14.02
C PRO A 114 -6.99 1.93 13.45
N LEU A 115 -7.02 2.10 12.12
CA LEU A 115 -7.69 3.21 11.48
C LEU A 115 -9.22 3.14 11.71
N VAL A 116 -9.83 1.98 11.50
CA VAL A 116 -11.26 1.75 11.75
C VAL A 116 -11.60 2.02 13.22
N MET A 117 -10.80 1.51 14.15
CA MET A 117 -11.00 1.76 15.60
C MET A 117 -10.91 3.25 15.92
N THR A 118 -9.93 3.96 15.35
CA THR A 118 -9.79 5.42 15.49
C THR A 118 -11.01 6.16 14.96
N VAL A 119 -11.55 5.73 13.82
CA VAL A 119 -12.77 6.30 13.23
C VAL A 119 -13.96 6.09 14.16
N ILE A 120 -14.17 4.87 14.65
CA ILE A 120 -15.28 4.55 15.57
C ILE A 120 -15.22 5.41 16.82
N VAL A 121 -14.05 5.49 17.46
CA VAL A 121 -13.84 6.31 18.66
C VAL A 121 -14.10 7.78 18.36
N ALA A 122 -13.51 8.31 17.29
CA ALA A 122 -13.68 9.71 16.90
C ALA A 122 -15.13 10.06 16.59
N LEU A 123 -15.90 9.15 15.98
CA LEU A 123 -17.31 9.40 15.66
C LEU A 123 -18.22 9.31 16.92
N ARG A 124 -17.86 8.46 17.87
CA ARG A 124 -18.62 8.30 19.13
C ARG A 124 -18.32 9.39 20.16
N THR A 125 -17.14 10.02 20.09
CA THR A 125 -16.77 11.09 21.02
C THR A 125 -17.50 12.38 20.61
N PRO A 126 -18.32 12.98 21.50
CA PRO A 126 -18.94 14.27 21.19
C PRO A 126 -17.87 15.33 21.02
N ALA A 127 -18.10 16.25 20.05
CA ALA A 127 -17.20 17.37 19.87
C ALA A 127 -17.20 18.22 21.14
N MET A 128 -16.04 18.45 21.74
CA MET A 128 -15.93 19.43 22.82
C MET A 128 -16.25 20.80 22.25
N ARG A 129 -17.34 21.39 22.73
CA ARG A 129 -17.72 22.79 22.43
C ARG A 129 -16.99 23.74 23.35
#